data_5647e2a069936bb816a8444bf73025d8
#
_entry.id   5647e2a069936bb816a8444bf73025d8
#
_cell.length_a   1.000
_cell.length_b   1.000
_cell.length_c   1.000
_cell.angle_alpha   90.00
_cell.angle_beta   90.00
_cell.angle_gamma   90.00
#
_symmetry.space_group_name_H-M   'P 1'
#
loop_
_entity.id
_entity.type
_entity.pdbx_description
1 polymer ?
#
loop_
_entity_poly.entity_id
_entity_poly.type
_entity_poly.pdbx_seq_one_letter_code
_entity_poly.pdbx_strand_id
1 'polypeptide(L)'
;MARIKLEDIVQELAQDNWEVVSTDYQNLDAQMQFRCPEGHLVYSNWAHLRAKRECPVCKQNQFKQNLNIIKPKPKGENRILALDQASYTTGYSIFDGNQLTTYGTFVVEGEDEGKRFHEIRIWLISMVNNWKPDIIGIEGIQFQQNMGVTTFQTLARLQGILMDLCIELNIPYIICPTNTWRAHCGVKGKARADRKKSMQLLVKEWYDVSVSDDIADAVGIGKYVSDTHKKKTEIVNWE
;
A
#
# COMPACT_ATOMS: atom_id res chain seq x y z
N MET A 1 5.31 38.84 16.45
CA MET A 1 5.06 38.31 15.10
C MET A 1 3.78 38.94 14.57
N ALA A 2 3.77 39.44 13.35
CA ALA A 2 2.57 40.00 12.75
C ALA A 2 1.50 38.90 12.61
N ARG A 3 0.23 39.24 12.92
CA ARG A 3 -0.90 38.31 12.80
C ARG A 3 -1.20 38.12 11.31
N ILE A 4 -1.11 36.90 10.81
CA ILE A 4 -1.47 36.55 9.41
C ILE A 4 -2.94 36.93 9.18
N LYS A 5 -3.25 37.57 8.05
CA LYS A 5 -4.59 37.93 7.65
C LYS A 5 -5.04 37.06 6.47
N LEU A 6 -6.36 37.02 6.23
CA LEU A 6 -6.92 36.25 5.12
C LEU A 6 -6.35 36.71 3.77
N GLU A 7 -6.14 38.01 3.60
CA GLU A 7 -5.59 38.59 2.38
C GLU A 7 -4.16 38.08 2.09
N ASP A 8 -3.34 37.88 3.13
CA ASP A 8 -1.99 37.33 3.01
C ASP A 8 -2.03 35.89 2.49
N ILE A 9 -2.99 35.10 3.01
CA ILE A 9 -3.22 33.69 2.57
C ILE A 9 -3.66 33.64 1.11
N VAL A 10 -4.58 34.53 0.73
CA VAL A 10 -5.06 34.62 -0.68
C VAL A 10 -3.92 34.97 -1.62
N GLN A 11 -3.09 35.93 -1.29
CA GLN A 11 -1.94 36.32 -2.11
C GLN A 11 -0.90 35.21 -2.22
N GLU A 12 -0.59 34.50 -1.14
CA GLU A 12 0.37 33.39 -1.14
C GLU A 12 -0.16 32.23 -1.99
N LEU A 13 -1.44 31.90 -1.89
CA LEU A 13 -2.07 30.80 -2.63
C LEU A 13 -2.25 31.08 -4.11
N ALA A 14 -2.48 32.33 -4.49
CA ALA A 14 -2.63 32.73 -5.89
C ALA A 14 -1.37 32.47 -6.73
N GLN A 15 -0.17 32.46 -6.10
CA GLN A 15 1.10 32.14 -6.77
C GLN A 15 1.13 30.71 -7.32
N ASP A 16 0.44 29.79 -6.65
CA ASP A 16 0.37 28.38 -7.01
C ASP A 16 -0.98 28.01 -7.66
N ASN A 17 -1.78 29.00 -8.07
CA ASN A 17 -3.13 28.83 -8.62
C ASN A 17 -4.11 28.11 -7.68
N TRP A 18 -3.91 28.22 -6.37
CA TRP A 18 -4.88 27.83 -5.38
C TRP A 18 -5.80 28.99 -5.02
N GLU A 19 -7.02 28.67 -4.67
CA GLU A 19 -8.05 29.65 -4.28
C GLU A 19 -8.50 29.40 -2.84
N VAL A 20 -8.68 30.47 -2.06
CA VAL A 20 -9.37 30.40 -0.75
C VAL A 20 -10.85 30.53 -0.98
N VAL A 21 -11.62 29.52 -0.59
CA VAL A 21 -13.10 29.53 -0.70
C VAL A 21 -13.76 30.06 0.58
N SER A 22 -13.13 29.81 1.74
CA SER A 22 -13.59 30.35 3.02
C SER A 22 -13.52 31.88 3.04
N THR A 23 -14.56 32.52 3.59
CA THR A 23 -14.67 33.98 3.74
C THR A 23 -14.14 34.48 5.10
N ASP A 24 -13.77 33.56 6.00
CA ASP A 24 -13.28 33.84 7.34
C ASP A 24 -12.01 33.06 7.66
N TYR A 25 -11.11 33.69 8.43
CA TYR A 25 -9.87 33.10 8.93
C TYR A 25 -9.69 33.45 10.40
N GLN A 26 -9.70 32.46 11.27
CA GLN A 26 -9.57 32.63 12.71
C GLN A 26 -8.14 32.46 13.21
N ASN A 27 -7.48 31.36 12.84
CA ASN A 27 -6.11 31.02 13.21
C ASN A 27 -5.53 29.95 12.28
N LEU A 28 -4.24 29.60 12.49
CA LEU A 28 -3.50 28.65 11.67
C LEU A 28 -4.12 27.24 11.60
N ASP A 29 -4.81 26.81 12.67
CA ASP A 29 -5.35 25.45 12.84
C ASP A 29 -6.84 25.38 12.52
N ALA A 30 -7.49 26.53 12.29
CA ALA A 30 -8.90 26.57 11.93
C ALA A 30 -9.15 25.91 10.57
N GLN A 31 -10.19 25.09 10.49
CA GLN A 31 -10.60 24.44 9.25
C GLN A 31 -11.09 25.48 8.24
N MET A 32 -10.58 25.41 7.04
CA MET A 32 -10.89 26.27 5.90
C MET A 32 -11.19 25.44 4.66
N GLN A 33 -11.83 26.07 3.70
CA GLN A 33 -12.05 25.51 2.37
C GLN A 33 -11.13 26.19 1.36
N PHE A 34 -10.49 25.38 0.57
CA PHE A 34 -9.61 25.79 -0.51
C PHE A 34 -10.03 25.11 -1.81
N ARG A 35 -9.63 25.68 -2.93
CA ARG A 35 -9.78 25.06 -4.24
C ARG A 35 -8.40 24.89 -4.87
N CYS A 36 -8.07 23.69 -5.29
CA CYS A 36 -6.80 23.40 -5.96
C CYS A 36 -6.84 23.87 -7.43
N PRO A 37 -5.70 23.94 -8.14
CA PRO A 37 -5.63 24.32 -9.56
C PRO A 37 -6.54 23.51 -10.48
N GLU A 38 -6.81 22.24 -10.14
CA GLU A 38 -7.70 21.36 -10.89
C GLU A 38 -9.19 21.49 -10.48
N GLY A 39 -9.53 22.49 -9.66
CA GLY A 39 -10.89 22.82 -9.27
C GLY A 39 -11.48 22.01 -8.11
N HIS A 40 -10.75 21.07 -7.50
CA HIS A 40 -11.27 20.27 -6.40
C HIS A 40 -11.34 21.08 -5.10
N LEU A 41 -12.43 20.91 -4.34
CA LEU A 41 -12.54 21.45 -2.98
C LEU A 41 -11.71 20.63 -2.00
N VAL A 42 -10.89 21.33 -1.21
CA VAL A 42 -10.01 20.77 -0.18
C VAL A 42 -10.36 21.38 1.17
N TYR A 43 -10.66 20.54 2.15
CA TYR A 43 -10.90 20.93 3.54
C TYR A 43 -9.61 20.71 4.32
N SER A 44 -8.98 21.79 4.79
CA SER A 44 -7.70 21.73 5.52
C SER A 44 -7.58 22.96 6.42
N ASN A 45 -6.55 23.00 7.25
CA ASN A 45 -6.14 24.23 7.92
C ASN A 45 -4.96 24.89 7.18
N TRP A 46 -4.74 26.18 7.45
CA TRP A 46 -3.69 26.93 6.78
C TRP A 46 -2.29 26.41 7.08
N ALA A 47 -2.02 25.98 8.32
CA ALA A 47 -0.72 25.44 8.70
C ALA A 47 -0.36 24.20 7.85
N HIS A 48 -1.31 23.30 7.68
CA HIS A 48 -1.09 22.08 6.88
C HIS A 48 -0.94 22.39 5.39
N LEU A 49 -1.84 23.19 4.82
CA LEU A 49 -1.79 23.53 3.40
C LEU A 49 -0.55 24.34 3.04
N ARG A 50 -0.07 25.20 3.94
CA ARG A 50 1.17 25.95 3.74
C ARG A 50 2.40 25.04 3.73
N ALA A 51 2.43 24.02 4.58
CA ALA A 51 3.52 23.05 4.64
C ALA A 51 3.52 22.08 3.45
N LYS A 52 2.33 21.66 3.02
CA LYS A 52 2.14 20.70 1.92
C LYS A 52 1.03 21.20 0.98
N ARG A 53 1.38 21.70 -0.19
CA ARG A 53 0.45 22.13 -1.24
C ARG A 53 -0.16 20.90 -1.96
N GLU A 54 -0.82 20.03 -1.22
CA GLU A 54 -1.36 18.78 -1.75
C GLU A 54 -2.89 18.78 -1.78
N CYS A 55 -3.46 18.43 -2.92
CA CYS A 55 -4.88 18.11 -3.05
C CYS A 55 -5.05 16.58 -2.98
N PRO A 56 -5.82 16.05 -2.02
CA PRO A 56 -6.02 14.60 -1.90
C PRO A 56 -6.61 13.99 -3.18
N VAL A 57 -7.51 14.70 -3.85
CA VAL A 57 -8.14 14.24 -5.10
C VAL A 57 -7.15 14.22 -6.26
N CYS A 58 -6.30 15.26 -6.39
CA CYS A 58 -5.24 15.29 -7.40
C CYS A 58 -4.22 14.19 -7.17
N LYS A 59 -3.79 14.00 -5.92
CA LYS A 59 -2.87 12.92 -5.53
C LYS A 59 -3.45 11.55 -5.90
N GLN A 60 -4.74 11.33 -5.63
CA GLN A 60 -5.45 10.11 -6.02
C GLN A 60 -5.55 9.96 -7.55
N ASN A 61 -5.80 11.04 -8.28
CA ASN A 61 -5.90 11.03 -9.74
C ASN A 61 -4.54 10.82 -10.41
N GLN A 62 -3.47 11.45 -9.91
CA GLN A 62 -2.09 11.17 -10.35
C GLN A 62 -1.70 9.72 -10.11
N PHE A 63 -2.07 9.18 -8.95
CA PHE A 63 -1.90 7.76 -8.65
C PHE A 63 -2.65 6.90 -9.68
N LYS A 64 -3.90 7.23 -10.00
CA LYS A 64 -4.69 6.53 -11.05
C LYS A 64 -4.07 6.66 -12.45
N GLN A 65 -3.50 7.80 -12.81
CA GLN A 65 -2.85 8.00 -14.13
C GLN A 65 -1.53 7.23 -14.25
N ASN A 66 -0.74 7.16 -13.19
CA ASN A 66 0.49 6.38 -13.16
C ASN A 66 0.24 4.86 -13.19
N LEU A 67 -0.99 4.43 -12.90
CA LEU A 67 -1.43 3.05 -12.87
C LEU A 67 -2.00 2.55 -14.22
N ASN A 68 -2.15 3.41 -15.22
CA ASN A 68 -2.76 3.06 -16.52
C ASN A 68 -1.84 2.26 -17.47
N ILE A 69 -0.71 1.75 -17.01
CA ILE A 69 0.10 0.81 -17.80
C ILE A 69 -0.31 -0.61 -17.40
N ILE A 70 -1.46 -1.07 -17.92
CA ILE A 70 -1.80 -2.50 -17.87
C ILE A 70 -0.77 -3.24 -18.70
N LYS A 71 0.21 -3.85 -18.06
CA LYS A 71 1.08 -4.80 -18.77
C LYS A 71 0.24 -6.03 -19.11
N PRO A 72 0.17 -6.43 -20.39
CA PRO A 72 -0.57 -7.60 -20.79
C PRO A 72 -0.03 -8.81 -20.02
N LYS A 73 -0.95 -9.62 -19.50
CA LYS A 73 -0.62 -10.85 -18.78
C LYS A 73 -0.16 -11.90 -19.78
N PRO A 74 0.94 -12.62 -19.52
CA PRO A 74 1.34 -13.73 -20.34
C PRO A 74 0.23 -14.77 -20.43
N LYS A 75 -0.03 -15.31 -21.64
CA LYS A 75 -1.09 -16.28 -21.87
C LYS A 75 -0.82 -17.59 -21.11
N GLY A 76 -1.75 -18.00 -20.29
CA GLY A 76 -1.67 -19.26 -19.53
C GLY A 76 -0.97 -19.18 -18.19
N GLU A 77 -0.45 -18.02 -17.80
CA GLU A 77 0.22 -17.83 -16.51
C GLU A 77 -0.71 -17.19 -15.48
N ASN A 78 -0.51 -17.53 -14.21
CA ASN A 78 -1.20 -16.87 -13.10
C ASN A 78 -0.47 -15.59 -12.74
N ARG A 79 -1.20 -14.48 -12.63
CA ARG A 79 -0.66 -13.27 -12.02
C ARG A 79 -0.94 -13.27 -10.52
N ILE A 80 0.11 -13.12 -9.74
CA ILE A 80 0.07 -13.11 -8.29
C ILE A 80 0.42 -11.71 -7.82
N LEU A 81 -0.39 -11.13 -6.93
CA LEU A 81 -0.02 -9.98 -6.13
C LEU A 81 0.28 -10.48 -4.72
N ALA A 82 1.47 -10.23 -4.20
CA ALA A 82 1.85 -10.60 -2.85
C ALA A 82 2.09 -9.37 -1.98
N LEU A 83 1.66 -9.44 -0.72
CA LEU A 83 1.67 -8.34 0.23
C LEU A 83 2.37 -8.76 1.53
N ASP A 84 3.40 -8.00 1.92
CA ASP A 84 3.90 -7.90 3.29
C ASP A 84 3.25 -6.65 3.91
N GLN A 85 2.03 -6.83 4.46
CA GLN A 85 1.21 -5.72 4.90
C GLN A 85 1.67 -5.17 6.26
N ALA A 86 1.77 -3.85 6.33
CA ALA A 86 1.92 -3.10 7.58
C ALA A 86 1.14 -1.79 7.53
N SER A 87 0.87 -1.21 8.70
CA SER A 87 -0.01 -0.05 8.83
C SER A 87 0.60 1.28 8.35
N TYR A 88 1.89 1.30 8.03
CA TYR A 88 2.60 2.47 7.50
C TYR A 88 3.31 2.18 6.18
N THR A 89 3.94 1.02 6.05
CA THR A 89 4.67 0.66 4.84
C THR A 89 4.33 -0.77 4.45
N THR A 90 3.61 -0.95 3.36
CA THR A 90 3.27 -2.26 2.80
C THR A 90 4.22 -2.58 1.66
N GLY A 91 4.99 -3.67 1.80
CA GLY A 91 5.75 -4.25 0.70
C GLY A 91 4.83 -4.99 -0.26
N TYR A 92 5.10 -4.89 -1.57
CA TYR A 92 4.35 -5.67 -2.56
C TYR A 92 5.26 -6.23 -3.66
N SER A 93 4.83 -7.33 -4.25
CA SER A 93 5.42 -7.88 -5.45
C SER A 93 4.35 -8.43 -6.40
N ILE A 94 4.64 -8.41 -7.71
CA ILE A 94 3.79 -8.99 -8.74
C ILE A 94 4.59 -10.04 -9.50
N PHE A 95 4.00 -11.21 -9.63
CA PHE A 95 4.54 -12.32 -10.40
C PHE A 95 3.63 -12.67 -11.57
N ASP A 96 4.21 -13.00 -12.71
CA ASP A 96 3.56 -13.68 -13.81
C ASP A 96 4.13 -15.11 -13.86
N GLY A 97 3.35 -16.10 -13.40
CA GLY A 97 3.86 -17.43 -13.13
C GLY A 97 4.99 -17.37 -12.09
N ASN A 98 6.18 -17.84 -12.45
CA ASN A 98 7.38 -17.81 -11.59
C ASN A 98 8.27 -16.58 -11.82
N GLN A 99 7.89 -15.67 -12.73
CA GLN A 99 8.68 -14.50 -13.07
C GLN A 99 8.28 -13.31 -12.22
N LEU A 100 9.22 -12.71 -11.52
CA LEU A 100 9.02 -11.43 -10.83
C LEU A 100 8.87 -10.31 -11.86
N THR A 101 7.68 -9.69 -11.93
CA THR A 101 7.33 -8.67 -12.92
C THR A 101 7.57 -7.26 -12.39
N THR A 102 7.15 -6.99 -11.15
CA THR A 102 7.40 -5.72 -10.46
C THR A 102 7.31 -5.88 -8.95
N TYR A 103 7.83 -4.90 -8.25
CA TYR A 103 7.82 -4.84 -6.79
C TYR A 103 7.94 -3.41 -6.30
N GLY A 104 7.63 -3.18 -5.04
CA GLY A 104 7.77 -1.86 -4.42
C GLY A 104 7.21 -1.81 -3.01
N THR A 105 7.10 -0.59 -2.50
CA THR A 105 6.42 -0.29 -1.24
C THR A 105 5.31 0.72 -1.47
N PHE A 106 4.24 0.60 -0.71
CA PHE A 106 3.22 1.61 -0.55
C PHE A 106 3.33 2.20 0.86
N VAL A 107 3.51 3.50 0.96
CA VAL A 107 3.69 4.20 2.22
C VAL A 107 2.48 5.09 2.47
N VAL A 108 1.94 5.01 3.68
CA VAL A 108 0.88 5.90 4.18
C VAL A 108 1.36 6.65 5.41
N GLU A 109 0.88 7.87 5.57
CA GLU A 109 1.25 8.75 6.67
C GLU A 109 0.03 9.08 7.55
N GLY A 110 0.28 9.69 8.70
CA GLY A 110 -0.74 10.18 9.61
C GLY A 110 -0.98 9.27 10.82
N GLU A 111 -1.54 9.85 11.87
CA GLU A 111 -1.75 9.19 13.16
C GLU A 111 -3.02 8.33 13.19
N ASP A 112 -4.05 8.72 12.44
CA ASP A 112 -5.34 8.03 12.40
C ASP A 112 -5.24 6.67 11.68
N GLU A 113 -5.43 5.59 12.44
CA GLU A 113 -5.37 4.22 11.94
C GLU A 113 -6.42 3.95 10.85
N GLY A 114 -7.64 4.46 11.03
CA GLY A 114 -8.74 4.26 10.08
C GLY A 114 -8.46 4.92 8.73
N LYS A 115 -7.89 6.12 8.74
CA LYS A 115 -7.49 6.83 7.51
C LYS A 115 -6.39 6.07 6.79
N ARG A 116 -5.35 5.60 7.50
CA ARG A 116 -4.29 4.78 6.87
C ARG A 116 -4.85 3.51 6.24
N PHE A 117 -5.74 2.80 6.92
CA PHE A 117 -6.37 1.60 6.37
C PHE A 117 -7.24 1.89 5.15
N HIS A 118 -7.94 3.03 5.17
CA HIS A 118 -8.70 3.48 4.01
C HIS A 118 -7.77 3.76 2.80
N GLU A 119 -6.65 4.42 3.00
CA GLU A 119 -5.66 4.67 1.94
C GLU A 119 -5.07 3.36 1.38
N ILE A 120 -4.73 2.41 2.25
CA ILE A 120 -4.25 1.08 1.85
C ILE A 120 -5.33 0.35 1.04
N ARG A 121 -6.60 0.42 1.46
CA ARG A 121 -7.72 -0.17 0.73
C ARG A 121 -7.87 0.43 -0.67
N ILE A 122 -7.85 1.76 -0.80
CA ILE A 122 -7.92 2.46 -2.10
C ILE A 122 -6.74 2.06 -3.01
N TRP A 123 -5.54 2.01 -2.45
CA TRP A 123 -4.36 1.58 -3.17
C TRP A 123 -4.50 0.14 -3.68
N LEU A 124 -4.95 -0.80 -2.84
CA LEU A 124 -5.12 -2.20 -3.25
C LEU A 124 -6.17 -2.35 -4.35
N ILE A 125 -7.31 -1.63 -4.29
CA ILE A 125 -8.30 -1.59 -5.37
C ILE A 125 -7.63 -1.16 -6.69
N SER A 126 -6.79 -0.15 -6.62
CA SER A 126 -6.05 0.36 -7.76
C SER A 126 -5.06 -0.68 -8.31
N MET A 127 -4.30 -1.35 -7.44
CA MET A 127 -3.40 -2.44 -7.83
C MET A 127 -4.14 -3.59 -8.54
N VAL A 128 -5.28 -3.99 -7.98
CA VAL A 128 -6.12 -5.02 -8.59
C VAL A 128 -6.65 -4.60 -9.95
N ASN A 129 -7.14 -3.38 -10.08
CA ASN A 129 -7.67 -2.86 -11.34
C ASN A 129 -6.61 -2.78 -12.45
N ASN A 130 -5.38 -2.45 -12.09
CA ASN A 130 -4.29 -2.28 -13.05
C ASN A 130 -3.58 -3.58 -13.42
N TRP A 131 -3.35 -4.43 -12.44
CA TRP A 131 -2.58 -5.64 -12.63
C TRP A 131 -3.45 -6.87 -12.92
N LYS A 132 -4.75 -6.85 -12.54
CA LYS A 132 -5.67 -7.98 -12.73
C LYS A 132 -5.07 -9.29 -12.18
N PRO A 133 -4.65 -9.34 -10.89
CA PRO A 133 -4.12 -10.57 -10.33
C PRO A 133 -5.18 -11.68 -10.31
N ASP A 134 -4.75 -12.92 -10.49
CA ASP A 134 -5.64 -14.09 -10.34
C ASP A 134 -5.74 -14.51 -8.87
N ILE A 135 -4.77 -14.13 -8.06
CA ILE A 135 -4.69 -14.48 -6.64
C ILE A 135 -3.87 -13.44 -5.88
N ILE A 136 -4.22 -13.21 -4.62
CA ILE A 136 -3.48 -12.34 -3.71
C ILE A 136 -2.90 -13.18 -2.57
N GLY A 137 -1.56 -13.12 -2.41
CA GLY A 137 -0.86 -13.66 -1.24
C GLY A 137 -0.72 -12.59 -0.16
N ILE A 138 -1.16 -12.87 1.06
CA ILE A 138 -1.13 -11.94 2.20
C ILE A 138 -0.30 -12.59 3.31
N GLU A 139 0.67 -11.87 3.91
CA GLU A 139 1.42 -12.42 5.03
C GLU A 139 0.48 -12.76 6.20
N GLY A 140 0.63 -13.95 6.76
CA GLY A 140 -0.13 -14.39 7.94
C GLY A 140 0.38 -13.74 9.21
N ILE A 141 -0.50 -13.09 9.94
CA ILE A 141 -0.15 -12.44 11.21
C ILE A 141 -0.18 -13.47 12.32
N GLN A 142 0.93 -13.57 13.04
CA GLN A 142 1.06 -14.43 14.21
C GLN A 142 1.48 -13.58 15.42
N PHE A 143 0.80 -13.77 16.53
CA PHE A 143 1.23 -13.16 17.78
C PHE A 143 2.62 -13.70 18.16
N GLN A 144 3.58 -12.80 18.36
CA GLN A 144 4.93 -13.13 18.80
C GLN A 144 5.14 -12.59 20.21
N GLN A 145 5.87 -13.33 21.04
CA GLN A 145 6.10 -13.00 22.46
C GLN A 145 6.66 -11.58 22.68
N ASN A 146 7.39 -11.03 21.72
CA ASN A 146 7.97 -9.68 21.79
C ASN A 146 7.18 -8.64 20.98
N MET A 147 6.00 -8.99 20.47
CA MET A 147 5.13 -8.06 19.76
C MET A 147 4.17 -7.38 20.74
N GLY A 148 4.11 -6.06 20.73
CA GLY A 148 3.12 -5.33 21.51
C GLY A 148 1.70 -5.71 21.09
N VAL A 149 0.80 -5.85 22.07
CA VAL A 149 -0.61 -6.19 21.83
C VAL A 149 -1.26 -5.21 20.83
N THR A 150 -0.99 -3.92 20.97
CA THR A 150 -1.49 -2.89 20.06
C THR A 150 -1.04 -3.13 18.62
N THR A 151 0.24 -3.45 18.40
CA THR A 151 0.77 -3.75 17.06
C THR A 151 0.07 -4.97 16.47
N PHE A 152 -0.10 -6.03 17.26
CA PHE A 152 -0.83 -7.22 16.81
C PHE A 152 -2.27 -6.90 16.42
N GLN A 153 -2.98 -6.12 17.24
CA GLN A 153 -4.36 -5.70 16.98
C GLN A 153 -4.48 -4.87 15.71
N THR A 154 -3.57 -3.91 15.50
CA THR A 154 -3.51 -3.08 14.29
C THR A 154 -3.33 -3.95 13.05
N LEU A 155 -2.36 -4.86 13.06
CA LEU A 155 -2.11 -5.75 11.92
C LEU A 155 -3.27 -6.71 11.67
N ALA A 156 -3.90 -7.24 12.72
CA ALA A 156 -5.05 -8.15 12.60
C ALA A 156 -6.27 -7.43 11.97
N ARG A 157 -6.54 -6.18 12.36
CA ARG A 157 -7.59 -5.35 11.75
C ARG A 157 -7.31 -5.10 10.26
N LEU A 158 -6.07 -4.73 9.94
CA LEU A 158 -5.66 -4.52 8.54
C LEU A 158 -5.81 -5.80 7.72
N GLN A 159 -5.36 -6.94 8.23
CA GLN A 159 -5.53 -8.23 7.54
C GLN A 159 -7.01 -8.53 7.29
N GLY A 160 -7.90 -8.29 8.26
CA GLY A 160 -9.34 -8.46 8.08
C GLY A 160 -9.90 -7.58 6.95
N ILE A 161 -9.50 -6.32 6.88
CA ILE A 161 -9.90 -5.39 5.80
C ILE A 161 -9.40 -5.88 4.43
N LEU A 162 -8.17 -6.39 4.34
CA LEU A 162 -7.63 -6.91 3.09
C LEU A 162 -8.35 -8.19 2.63
N MET A 163 -8.71 -9.07 3.57
CA MET A 163 -9.49 -10.28 3.29
C MET A 163 -10.89 -9.93 2.77
N ASP A 164 -11.60 -9.03 3.46
CA ASP A 164 -12.92 -8.55 3.06
C ASP A 164 -12.88 -7.91 1.66
N LEU A 165 -11.87 -7.08 1.41
CA LEU A 165 -11.67 -6.47 0.10
C LEU A 165 -11.42 -7.49 -1.02
N CYS A 166 -10.69 -8.57 -0.75
CA CYS A 166 -10.50 -9.64 -1.73
C CYS A 166 -11.83 -10.31 -2.10
N ILE A 167 -12.71 -10.53 -1.12
CA ILE A 167 -14.06 -11.06 -1.34
C ILE A 167 -14.90 -10.08 -2.15
N GLU A 168 -14.93 -8.79 -1.78
CA GLU A 168 -15.64 -7.74 -2.52
C GLU A 168 -15.21 -7.66 -3.99
N LEU A 169 -13.92 -7.80 -4.26
CA LEU A 169 -13.35 -7.76 -5.60
C LEU A 169 -13.43 -9.10 -6.35
N ASN A 170 -13.98 -10.14 -5.71
CA ASN A 170 -14.06 -11.50 -6.22
C ASN A 170 -12.70 -12.07 -6.68
N ILE A 171 -11.67 -11.86 -5.84
CA ILE A 171 -10.32 -12.36 -6.10
C ILE A 171 -9.94 -13.37 -5.02
N PRO A 172 -9.50 -14.58 -5.38
CA PRO A 172 -8.95 -15.53 -4.44
C PRO A 172 -7.76 -14.96 -3.67
N TYR A 173 -7.67 -15.29 -2.38
CA TYR A 173 -6.51 -14.91 -1.58
C TYR A 173 -5.99 -16.08 -0.75
N ILE A 174 -4.74 -15.99 -0.34
CA ILE A 174 -4.07 -16.97 0.51
C ILE A 174 -3.39 -16.23 1.65
N ILE A 175 -3.66 -16.65 2.88
CA ILE A 175 -2.87 -16.23 4.03
C ILE A 175 -1.64 -17.12 4.09
N CYS A 176 -0.46 -16.51 3.94
CA CYS A 176 0.84 -17.16 3.93
C CYS A 176 1.48 -17.09 5.32
N PRO A 177 1.47 -18.17 6.14
CA PRO A 177 2.05 -18.13 7.46
C PRO A 177 3.56 -17.83 7.38
N THR A 178 4.03 -16.87 8.17
CA THR A 178 5.41 -16.35 8.11
C THR A 178 6.47 -17.45 8.18
N ASN A 179 6.32 -18.43 9.08
CA ASN A 179 7.28 -19.51 9.20
C ASN A 179 7.25 -20.46 7.99
N THR A 180 6.08 -20.64 7.37
CA THR A 180 5.91 -21.55 6.22
C THR A 180 6.58 -20.99 4.97
N TRP A 181 6.25 -19.74 4.58
CA TRP A 181 6.85 -19.16 3.39
C TRP A 181 8.37 -18.91 3.56
N ARG A 182 8.83 -18.52 4.76
CA ARG A 182 10.27 -18.37 5.04
C ARG A 182 11.03 -19.68 4.94
N ALA A 183 10.48 -20.77 5.48
CA ALA A 183 11.06 -22.10 5.37
C ALA A 183 11.12 -22.57 3.90
N HIS A 184 10.04 -22.34 3.13
CA HIS A 184 9.98 -22.65 1.69
C HIS A 184 11.06 -21.90 0.91
N CYS A 185 11.26 -20.62 1.19
CA CYS A 185 12.29 -19.80 0.56
C CYS A 185 13.73 -20.14 1.02
N GLY A 186 13.89 -20.92 2.08
CA GLY A 186 15.21 -21.24 2.63
C GLY A 186 15.83 -20.09 3.45
N VAL A 187 15.00 -19.20 4.03
CA VAL A 187 15.44 -18.09 4.88
C VAL A 187 16.17 -18.62 6.11
N LYS A 188 17.38 -18.13 6.36
CA LYS A 188 18.23 -18.53 7.47
C LYS A 188 18.41 -17.42 8.50
N GLY A 189 18.71 -17.80 9.74
CA GLY A 189 19.04 -16.89 10.81
C GLY A 189 18.14 -17.02 12.05
N LYS A 190 18.73 -16.82 13.23
CA LYS A 190 18.02 -16.88 14.51
C LYS A 190 17.38 -15.52 14.85
N ALA A 191 18.13 -14.44 14.71
CA ALA A 191 17.63 -13.11 14.96
C ALA A 191 16.77 -12.58 13.80
N ARG A 192 15.89 -11.60 14.08
CA ARG A 192 15.06 -10.95 13.06
C ARG A 192 15.92 -10.31 11.97
N ALA A 193 17.00 -9.61 12.36
CA ALA A 193 17.91 -8.96 11.44
C ALA A 193 18.59 -9.95 10.49
N ASP A 194 19.00 -11.12 10.98
CA ASP A 194 19.63 -12.16 10.16
C ASP A 194 18.65 -12.67 9.09
N ARG A 195 17.39 -12.93 9.49
CA ARG A 195 16.36 -13.41 8.56
C ARG A 195 16.04 -12.38 7.48
N LYS A 196 15.96 -11.08 7.83
CA LYS A 196 15.78 -9.99 6.87
C LYS A 196 16.92 -9.94 5.87
N LYS A 197 18.17 -9.95 6.36
CA LYS A 197 19.35 -9.99 5.49
C LYS A 197 19.40 -11.24 4.61
N SER A 198 19.05 -12.41 5.17
CA SER A 198 18.94 -13.65 4.41
C SER A 198 17.93 -13.55 3.27
N MET A 199 16.75 -12.97 3.51
CA MET A 199 15.74 -12.82 2.48
C MET A 199 16.18 -11.84 1.37
N GLN A 200 16.81 -10.72 1.73
CA GLN A 200 17.37 -9.78 0.74
C GLN A 200 18.45 -10.44 -0.15
N LEU A 201 19.31 -11.28 0.42
CA LEU A 201 20.33 -12.02 -0.34
C LEU A 201 19.70 -13.04 -1.29
N LEU A 202 18.65 -13.75 -0.86
CA LEU A 202 17.91 -14.69 -1.70
C LEU A 202 17.23 -13.98 -2.87
N VAL A 203 16.62 -12.82 -2.65
CA VAL A 203 16.01 -12.01 -3.72
C VAL A 203 17.07 -11.57 -4.72
N LYS A 204 18.24 -11.14 -4.24
CA LYS A 204 19.35 -10.77 -5.11
C LYS A 204 19.86 -11.97 -5.93
N GLU A 205 19.97 -13.13 -5.31
CA GLU A 205 20.38 -14.37 -5.99
C GLU A 205 19.39 -14.79 -7.09
N TRP A 206 18.07 -14.71 -6.80
CA TRP A 206 17.03 -15.18 -7.73
C TRP A 206 16.76 -14.23 -8.89
N TYR A 207 16.84 -12.91 -8.64
CA TYR A 207 16.35 -11.89 -9.59
C TYR A 207 17.38 -10.80 -9.91
N ASP A 208 18.59 -10.87 -9.35
CA ASP A 208 19.68 -9.87 -9.50
C ASP A 208 19.26 -8.43 -9.12
N VAL A 209 18.37 -8.29 -8.13
CA VAL A 209 17.92 -6.99 -7.63
C VAL A 209 18.24 -6.83 -6.14
N SER A 210 18.59 -5.61 -5.74
CA SER A 210 18.80 -5.23 -4.33
C SER A 210 17.60 -4.42 -3.85
N VAL A 211 16.94 -4.87 -2.79
CA VAL A 211 15.67 -4.32 -2.30
C VAL A 211 15.68 -4.10 -0.78
N SER A 212 14.71 -3.30 -0.30
CA SER A 212 14.45 -3.18 1.14
C SER A 212 13.93 -4.51 1.72
N ASP A 213 13.89 -4.60 3.05
CA ASP A 213 13.39 -5.78 3.75
C ASP A 213 11.89 -6.03 3.50
N ASP A 214 11.06 -4.99 3.50
CA ASP A 214 9.62 -5.11 3.22
C ASP A 214 9.36 -5.62 1.79
N ILE A 215 10.12 -5.13 0.81
CA ILE A 215 10.05 -5.65 -0.57
C ILE A 215 10.54 -7.10 -0.63
N ALA A 216 11.63 -7.42 0.07
CA ALA A 216 12.19 -8.77 0.06
C ALA A 216 11.19 -9.79 0.63
N ASP A 217 10.51 -9.46 1.76
CA ASP A 217 9.50 -10.32 2.36
C ASP A 217 8.29 -10.47 1.40
N ALA A 218 7.83 -9.40 0.74
CA ALA A 218 6.76 -9.48 -0.26
C ALA A 218 7.16 -10.34 -1.49
N VAL A 219 8.41 -10.27 -1.95
CA VAL A 219 8.94 -11.14 -3.02
C VAL A 219 8.98 -12.60 -2.57
N GLY A 220 9.38 -12.87 -1.32
CA GLY A 220 9.37 -14.22 -0.75
C GLY A 220 7.96 -14.83 -0.67
N ILE A 221 6.98 -14.03 -0.25
CA ILE A 221 5.56 -14.44 -0.24
C ILE A 221 5.09 -14.75 -1.67
N GLY A 222 5.38 -13.87 -2.63
CA GLY A 222 5.01 -14.07 -4.04
C GLY A 222 5.62 -15.33 -4.63
N LYS A 223 6.92 -15.59 -4.37
CA LYS A 223 7.58 -16.81 -4.77
C LYS A 223 6.94 -18.06 -4.16
N TYR A 224 6.65 -18.02 -2.86
CA TYR A 224 5.96 -19.12 -2.17
C TYR A 224 4.60 -19.43 -2.82
N VAL A 225 3.78 -18.41 -3.09
CA VAL A 225 2.48 -18.58 -3.75
C VAL A 225 2.66 -19.11 -5.17
N SER A 226 3.61 -18.58 -5.93
CA SER A 226 3.92 -19.02 -7.29
C SER A 226 4.33 -20.50 -7.36
N ASP A 227 5.17 -20.95 -6.44
CA ASP A 227 5.67 -22.32 -6.41
C ASP A 227 4.61 -23.34 -5.95
N THR A 228 3.73 -22.93 -5.03
CA THR A 228 2.78 -23.83 -4.35
C THR A 228 1.35 -23.80 -4.90
N HIS A 229 0.95 -22.70 -5.57
CA HIS A 229 -0.41 -22.50 -6.06
C HIS A 229 -0.46 -22.39 -7.60
N LYS A 230 0.05 -23.43 -8.26
CA LYS A 230 -0.16 -23.60 -9.71
C LYS A 230 -1.65 -23.80 -9.97
N LYS A 231 -2.20 -23.15 -11.02
CA LYS A 231 -3.62 -23.23 -11.41
C LYS A 231 -4.21 -24.61 -11.12
N LYS A 232 -4.96 -24.75 -10.02
CA LYS A 232 -6.05 -25.71 -9.98
C LYS A 232 -7.20 -25.07 -10.76
N THR A 233 -7.52 -25.63 -11.90
CA THR A 233 -8.69 -25.31 -12.72
C THR A 233 -9.94 -25.85 -12.01
N GLU A 234 -10.20 -25.44 -10.79
CA GLU A 234 -11.43 -25.77 -10.08
C GLU A 234 -11.88 -24.52 -9.33
N ILE A 235 -12.88 -23.90 -9.92
CA ILE A 235 -13.73 -22.91 -9.26
C ILE A 235 -14.37 -23.62 -8.07
N VAL A 236 -13.99 -23.24 -6.86
CA VAL A 236 -14.79 -23.61 -5.67
C VAL A 236 -16.06 -22.78 -5.75
N ASN A 237 -17.12 -23.36 -6.28
CA ASN A 237 -18.45 -22.78 -6.20
C ASN A 237 -18.85 -22.83 -4.72
N TRP A 238 -19.02 -21.68 -4.10
CA TRP A 238 -19.71 -21.54 -2.83
C TRP A 238 -21.21 -21.57 -3.13
N GLU A 239 -21.83 -22.73 -2.93
CA GLU A 239 -23.30 -22.85 -2.78
C GLU A 239 -23.71 -22.48 -1.35
#